data_17b4bf8f19d18ff8eb23822b43654607
#
_entry.id   17b4bf8f19d18ff8eb23822b43654607
#
_cell.length_a   1.000
_cell.length_b   1.000
_cell.length_c   1.000
_cell.angle_alpha   90.00
_cell.angle_beta   90.00
_cell.angle_gamma   90.00
#
_symmetry.space_group_name_H-M   'P 1'
#
loop_
_entity.id
_entity.type
_entity.pdbx_description
1 polymer ?
#
loop_
_entity_poly.entity_id
_entity_poly.type
_entity_poly.pdbx_seq_one_letter_code
_entity_poly.pdbx_strand_id
1 'polypeptide(L)'
;MNYLFTIQKMKSLVTSLILFFFIPMFGQKPVHDSLKVYYQDSLTINKDFKDGIISNKLTVKVINPCNSEKERFDGAVTIISANVKNKNYRDSVVYNYPNAQSGLINLKPNNISNFTIDKRQAILIPFTYCGNLDNDTKVSYIIFYKHKKYLHHIKYYCGEDGKCKINDNLNITLKDLPSKLKLKVIKDLETKYKNSNDFY
;
A
#
# COMPACT_ATOMS: atom_id res chain seq x y z
N MET A 1 19.95 43.88 61.49
CA MET A 1 20.98 43.45 60.51
C MET A 1 20.74 42.04 59.93
N ASN A 2 19.75 41.29 60.39
CA ASN A 2 19.54 39.90 59.95
C ASN A 2 18.52 39.70 58.79
N TYR A 3 17.75 40.72 58.41
CA TYR A 3 16.72 40.61 57.37
C TYR A 3 17.29 40.70 55.92
N LEU A 4 18.33 41.47 55.71
CA LEU A 4 18.98 41.65 54.40
C LEU A 4 19.73 40.37 53.94
N PHE A 5 20.28 39.62 54.86
CA PHE A 5 20.99 38.37 54.57
C PHE A 5 20.05 37.25 54.10
N THR A 6 18.82 37.22 54.62
CA THR A 6 17.80 36.21 54.25
C THR A 6 17.24 36.44 52.87
N ILE A 7 17.04 37.68 52.44
CA ILE A 7 16.50 38.03 51.10
C ILE A 7 17.53 37.70 50.02
N GLN A 8 18.84 37.89 50.27
CA GLN A 8 19.90 37.63 49.33
C GLN A 8 20.08 36.13 49.09
N LYS A 9 19.97 35.28 50.15
CA LYS A 9 19.96 33.79 50.03
C LYS A 9 18.76 33.28 49.26
N MET A 10 17.54 33.83 49.49
CA MET A 10 16.35 33.45 48.77
C MET A 10 16.43 33.78 47.26
N LYS A 11 16.97 34.94 46.91
CA LYS A 11 17.14 35.32 45.49
C LYS A 11 18.13 34.38 44.76
N SER A 12 19.23 33.97 45.40
CA SER A 12 20.16 33.00 44.84
C SER A 12 19.55 31.61 44.67
N LEU A 13 18.72 31.17 45.58
CA LEU A 13 18.04 29.84 45.52
C LEU A 13 17.00 29.80 44.39
N VAL A 14 16.22 30.88 44.23
CA VAL A 14 15.21 30.98 43.18
C VAL A 14 15.84 31.05 41.78
N THR A 15 16.95 31.78 41.64
CA THR A 15 17.67 31.88 40.34
C THR A 15 18.31 30.54 39.94
N SER A 16 18.85 29.79 40.93
CA SER A 16 19.40 28.45 40.69
C SER A 16 18.30 27.43 40.32
N LEU A 17 17.11 27.54 40.94
CA LEU A 17 15.97 26.64 40.63
C LEU A 17 15.42 26.89 39.21
N ILE A 18 15.36 28.15 38.78
CA ILE A 18 14.91 28.50 37.43
C ILE A 18 15.88 28.01 36.34
N LEU A 19 17.17 28.04 36.61
CA LEU A 19 18.17 27.51 35.67
C LEU A 19 18.08 25.98 35.48
N PHE A 20 17.69 25.24 36.53
CA PHE A 20 17.53 23.79 36.43
C PHE A 20 16.28 23.35 35.61
N PHE A 21 15.25 24.19 35.51
CA PHE A 21 14.05 23.89 34.74
C PHE A 21 14.20 24.20 33.23
N PHE A 22 15.21 24.99 32.82
CA PHE A 22 15.40 25.37 31.42
C PHE A 22 16.43 24.51 30.67
N ILE A 23 17.21 23.66 31.35
CA ILE A 23 18.23 22.83 30.70
C ILE A 23 17.69 21.61 29.93
N PRO A 24 16.54 20.99 30.27
CA PRO A 24 16.10 19.83 29.49
C PRO A 24 15.32 20.14 28.20
N MET A 25 14.99 21.40 27.90
CA MET A 25 14.16 21.71 26.73
C MET A 25 14.90 21.93 25.41
N PHE A 26 16.22 22.00 25.42
CA PHE A 26 16.99 22.26 24.18
C PHE A 26 17.71 21.04 23.58
N GLY A 27 17.44 19.83 24.08
CA GLY A 27 18.18 18.62 23.68
C GLY A 27 17.44 17.60 22.84
N GLN A 28 16.14 17.70 22.65
CA GLN A 28 15.42 16.79 21.74
C GLN A 28 15.29 17.43 20.37
N LYS A 29 16.35 17.31 19.55
CA LYS A 29 16.14 17.34 18.11
C LYS A 29 15.09 16.26 17.82
N PRO A 30 13.98 16.59 17.13
CA PRO A 30 13.11 15.54 16.63
C PRO A 30 14.02 14.67 15.77
N VAL A 31 14.21 13.42 16.19
CA VAL A 31 14.76 12.38 15.33
C VAL A 31 13.70 12.17 14.27
N HIS A 32 13.69 13.03 13.26
CA HIS A 32 13.15 12.71 11.97
C HIS A 32 14.16 11.71 11.39
N ASP A 33 14.11 10.47 11.88
CA ASP A 33 14.52 9.35 11.09
C ASP A 33 13.56 9.35 9.89
N SER A 34 13.96 10.13 8.88
CA SER A 34 13.44 9.90 7.54
C SER A 34 13.80 8.45 7.27
N LEU A 35 12.78 7.56 7.34
CA LEU A 35 12.88 6.18 6.90
C LEU A 35 13.52 6.24 5.52
N LYS A 36 14.83 5.96 5.45
CA LYS A 36 15.53 5.88 4.18
C LYS A 36 14.91 4.70 3.46
N VAL A 37 14.01 4.98 2.53
CA VAL A 37 13.41 3.97 1.67
C VAL A 37 14.52 3.49 0.75
N TYR A 38 15.08 2.34 1.05
CA TYR A 38 16.07 1.71 0.19
C TYR A 38 15.36 1.02 -0.96
N TYR A 39 15.45 1.61 -2.16
CA TYR A 39 14.98 1.00 -3.39
C TYR A 39 16.09 0.12 -3.96
N GLN A 40 15.79 -1.15 -4.15
CA GLN A 40 16.70 -2.06 -4.82
C GLN A 40 16.29 -2.31 -6.26
N ASP A 41 14.97 -2.39 -6.52
CA ASP A 41 14.43 -2.73 -7.83
C ASP A 41 13.06 -2.11 -8.04
N SER A 42 12.64 -1.97 -9.30
CA SER A 42 11.30 -1.52 -9.64
C SER A 42 10.81 -2.12 -10.95
N LEU A 43 9.57 -2.58 -10.95
CA LEU A 43 8.83 -2.99 -12.14
C LEU A 43 7.93 -1.85 -12.58
N THR A 44 8.02 -1.44 -13.85
CA THR A 44 7.13 -0.42 -14.42
C THR A 44 6.40 -0.97 -15.63
N ILE A 45 5.08 -0.87 -15.65
CA ILE A 45 4.20 -1.33 -16.71
C ILE A 45 3.46 -0.12 -17.26
N ASN A 46 3.52 0.08 -18.59
CA ASN A 46 2.74 1.09 -19.28
C ASN A 46 1.77 0.42 -20.25
N LYS A 47 0.50 0.82 -20.21
CA LYS A 47 -0.55 0.35 -21.13
C LYS A 47 -1.42 1.52 -21.57
N ASP A 48 -1.73 1.56 -22.86
CA ASP A 48 -2.72 2.50 -23.40
C ASP A 48 -4.06 1.79 -23.55
N PHE A 49 -5.14 2.49 -23.28
CA PHE A 49 -6.50 1.97 -23.46
C PHE A 49 -7.47 3.08 -23.86
N LYS A 50 -8.56 2.70 -24.51
CA LYS A 50 -9.61 3.64 -24.94
C LYS A 50 -10.85 3.48 -24.06
N ASP A 51 -11.39 4.59 -23.56
CA ASP A 51 -12.72 4.67 -22.94
C ASP A 51 -13.62 5.50 -23.85
N GLY A 52 -14.34 4.83 -24.77
CA GLY A 52 -14.99 5.47 -25.89
C GLY A 52 -13.97 6.08 -26.87
N ILE A 53 -14.08 7.39 -27.10
CA ILE A 53 -13.14 8.16 -27.95
C ILE A 53 -11.92 8.66 -27.19
N ILE A 54 -11.90 8.51 -25.86
CA ILE A 54 -10.85 9.05 -25.00
C ILE A 54 -9.72 8.03 -24.89
N SER A 55 -8.52 8.43 -25.29
CA SER A 55 -7.30 7.63 -25.06
C SER A 55 -6.76 7.91 -23.66
N ASN A 56 -6.55 6.87 -22.90
CA ASN A 56 -6.00 6.91 -21.54
C ASN A 56 -4.67 6.18 -21.52
N LYS A 57 -3.78 6.62 -20.64
CA LYS A 57 -2.51 5.96 -20.33
C LYS A 57 -2.55 5.45 -18.88
N LEU A 58 -2.32 4.15 -18.72
CA LEU A 58 -2.10 3.52 -17.45
C LEU A 58 -0.60 3.35 -17.21
N THR A 59 -0.11 3.76 -16.05
CA THR A 59 1.23 3.44 -15.57
C THR A 59 1.10 2.76 -14.22
N VAL A 60 1.62 1.54 -14.10
CA VAL A 60 1.72 0.82 -12.83
C VAL A 60 3.19 0.64 -12.50
N LYS A 61 3.58 1.04 -11.29
CA LYS A 61 4.94 0.89 -10.78
C LYS A 61 4.91 0.10 -9.48
N VAL A 62 5.74 -0.94 -9.38
CA VAL A 62 6.00 -1.67 -8.15
C VAL A 62 7.45 -1.42 -7.75
N ILE A 63 7.66 -1.03 -6.51
CA ILE A 63 8.97 -0.88 -5.88
C ILE A 63 9.21 -2.13 -5.07
N ASN A 64 10.40 -2.70 -5.19
CA ASN A 64 10.77 -3.98 -4.60
C ASN A 64 9.72 -5.07 -4.90
N PRO A 65 9.54 -5.44 -6.18
CA PRO A 65 8.60 -6.49 -6.55
C PRO A 65 9.09 -7.87 -6.08
N CYS A 66 8.16 -8.82 -6.08
CA CYS A 66 8.49 -10.24 -6.09
C CYS A 66 9.46 -10.55 -7.24
N ASN A 67 10.31 -11.51 -7.10
CA ASN A 67 11.32 -11.90 -8.11
C ASN A 67 12.36 -10.80 -8.42
N SER A 68 12.58 -9.88 -7.50
CA SER A 68 13.78 -9.05 -7.56
C SER A 68 15.00 -9.96 -7.41
N GLU A 69 15.96 -9.86 -8.34
CA GLU A 69 17.24 -10.61 -8.26
C GLU A 69 18.17 -10.06 -7.17
N LYS A 70 17.80 -8.92 -6.58
CA LYS A 70 18.58 -8.25 -5.55
C LYS A 70 18.20 -8.73 -4.16
N GLU A 71 19.21 -8.83 -3.31
CA GLU A 71 19.03 -9.17 -1.90
C GLU A 71 18.12 -8.16 -1.18
N ARG A 72 17.31 -8.64 -0.26
CA ARG A 72 16.50 -7.80 0.61
C ARG A 72 17.37 -7.23 1.72
N PHE A 73 17.18 -5.95 1.98
CA PHE A 73 17.70 -5.33 3.20
C PHE A 73 16.60 -5.29 4.27
N ASP A 74 17.02 -5.37 5.52
CA ASP A 74 16.13 -5.11 6.65
C ASP A 74 15.52 -3.71 6.51
N GLY A 75 14.19 -3.65 6.65
CA GLY A 75 13.44 -2.40 6.47
C GLY A 75 13.06 -2.07 5.02
N ALA A 76 13.34 -2.95 4.04
CA ALA A 76 12.83 -2.77 2.68
C ALA A 76 11.30 -2.72 2.68
N VAL A 77 10.74 -1.75 1.95
CA VAL A 77 9.29 -1.62 1.74
C VAL A 77 8.93 -2.03 0.31
N THR A 78 7.73 -2.59 0.14
CA THR A 78 7.18 -2.85 -1.18
C THR A 78 5.96 -1.96 -1.40
N ILE A 79 5.96 -1.26 -2.52
CA ILE A 79 4.93 -0.26 -2.84
C ILE A 79 4.43 -0.50 -4.26
N ILE A 80 3.12 -0.52 -4.44
CA ILE A 80 2.51 -0.44 -5.76
C ILE A 80 1.85 0.92 -5.94
N SER A 81 2.09 1.55 -7.08
CA SER A 81 1.38 2.75 -7.52
C SER A 81 0.79 2.52 -8.90
N ALA A 82 -0.47 2.91 -9.07
CA ALA A 82 -1.16 2.86 -10.36
C ALA A 82 -1.71 4.24 -10.68
N ASN A 83 -1.42 4.72 -11.89
CA ASN A 83 -1.83 6.04 -12.37
C ASN A 83 -2.56 5.88 -13.70
N VAL A 84 -3.73 6.50 -13.81
CA VAL A 84 -4.48 6.63 -15.07
C VAL A 84 -4.53 8.10 -15.43
N LYS A 85 -4.16 8.44 -16.67
CA LYS A 85 -4.21 9.82 -17.15
C LYS A 85 -4.69 9.92 -18.59
N ASN A 86 -5.38 11.01 -18.90
CA ASN A 86 -5.65 11.50 -20.24
C ASN A 86 -5.47 13.04 -20.28
N LYS A 87 -5.93 13.71 -21.34
CA LYS A 87 -5.81 15.17 -21.49
C LYS A 87 -6.50 15.95 -20.36
N ASN A 88 -7.63 15.44 -19.83
CA ASN A 88 -8.53 16.16 -18.93
C ASN A 88 -8.65 15.51 -17.53
N TYR A 89 -8.01 14.36 -17.33
CA TYR A 89 -8.21 13.58 -16.13
C TYR A 89 -6.92 12.87 -15.70
N ARG A 90 -6.67 12.86 -14.41
CA ARG A 90 -5.62 12.08 -13.77
C ARG A 90 -6.13 11.54 -12.46
N ASP A 91 -5.89 10.27 -12.21
CA ASP A 91 -6.14 9.63 -10.92
C ASP A 91 -5.02 8.66 -10.56
N SER A 92 -4.83 8.41 -9.28
CA SER A 92 -3.77 7.53 -8.79
C SER A 92 -4.18 6.80 -7.53
N VAL A 93 -3.67 5.58 -7.39
CA VAL A 93 -3.70 4.78 -6.17
C VAL A 93 -2.26 4.46 -5.80
N VAL A 94 -1.93 4.62 -4.51
CA VAL A 94 -0.65 4.18 -3.95
C VAL A 94 -0.97 3.27 -2.77
N TYR A 95 -0.36 2.11 -2.73
CA TYR A 95 -0.48 1.16 -1.64
C TYR A 95 0.89 0.71 -1.17
N ASN A 96 1.16 0.92 0.09
CA ASN A 96 2.35 0.45 0.79
C ASN A 96 1.99 -0.80 1.60
N TYR A 97 2.64 -1.92 1.30
CA TYR A 97 2.39 -3.16 2.03
C TYR A 97 3.08 -3.11 3.40
N PRO A 98 2.30 -3.19 4.50
CA PRO A 98 2.82 -2.93 5.85
C PRO A 98 3.79 -4.00 6.36
N ASN A 99 3.73 -5.23 5.81
CA ASN A 99 4.56 -6.38 6.22
C ASN A 99 5.60 -6.75 5.16
N ALA A 100 6.36 -5.79 4.68
CA ALA A 100 7.36 -6.03 3.65
C ALA A 100 8.47 -7.03 4.06
N GLN A 101 8.68 -7.23 5.36
CA GLN A 101 9.60 -8.26 5.86
C GLN A 101 9.12 -9.68 5.57
N SER A 102 7.80 -9.92 5.61
CA SER A 102 7.21 -11.25 5.37
C SER A 102 6.74 -11.47 3.94
N GLY A 103 6.56 -10.41 3.15
CA GLY A 103 6.08 -10.55 1.79
C GLY A 103 6.40 -9.37 0.89
N LEU A 104 6.46 -9.62 -0.42
CA LEU A 104 6.60 -8.60 -1.45
C LEU A 104 5.43 -8.65 -2.42
N ILE A 105 5.12 -7.52 -3.05
CA ILE A 105 4.07 -7.43 -4.06
C ILE A 105 4.49 -8.19 -5.31
N ASN A 106 3.64 -9.13 -5.72
CA ASN A 106 3.73 -9.87 -6.97
C ASN A 106 2.70 -9.34 -7.97
N LEU A 107 3.18 -8.64 -8.98
CA LEU A 107 2.36 -8.10 -10.06
C LEU A 107 2.71 -8.80 -11.38
N LYS A 108 1.79 -9.59 -11.91
CA LYS A 108 1.92 -10.21 -13.24
C LYS A 108 1.33 -9.27 -14.29
N PRO A 109 2.14 -8.72 -15.23
CA PRO A 109 1.67 -7.74 -16.25
C PRO A 109 0.49 -8.25 -17.08
N ASN A 110 0.46 -9.55 -17.37
CA ASN A 110 -0.59 -10.19 -18.16
C ASN A 110 -1.94 -10.30 -17.43
N ASN A 111 -1.95 -10.17 -16.11
CA ASN A 111 -3.18 -10.20 -15.33
C ASN A 111 -3.91 -8.85 -15.33
N ILE A 112 -3.23 -7.76 -15.72
CA ILE A 112 -3.87 -6.46 -15.86
C ILE A 112 -4.85 -6.52 -17.03
N SER A 113 -6.13 -6.36 -16.74
CA SER A 113 -7.21 -6.48 -17.72
C SER A 113 -8.06 -5.21 -17.79
N ASN A 114 -8.63 -4.98 -18.96
CA ASN A 114 -9.66 -3.97 -19.18
C ASN A 114 -10.89 -4.61 -19.80
N PHE A 115 -12.05 -4.09 -19.50
CA PHE A 115 -13.32 -4.55 -20.07
C PHE A 115 -14.37 -3.45 -19.98
N THR A 116 -15.41 -3.57 -20.81
CA THR A 116 -16.48 -2.56 -20.89
C THR A 116 -17.65 -2.94 -20.00
N ILE A 117 -18.06 -2.01 -19.15
CA ILE A 117 -19.32 -2.06 -18.39
C ILE A 117 -20.10 -0.78 -18.68
N ASP A 118 -21.38 -0.91 -19.08
CA ASP A 118 -22.25 0.23 -19.35
C ASP A 118 -21.58 1.29 -20.26
N LYS A 119 -20.98 0.85 -21.33
CA LYS A 119 -20.27 1.67 -22.34
C LYS A 119 -19.03 2.41 -21.78
N ARG A 120 -18.55 2.08 -20.59
CA ARG A 120 -17.36 2.66 -19.97
C ARG A 120 -16.32 1.58 -19.69
N GLN A 121 -15.07 1.91 -19.83
CA GLN A 121 -13.97 1.00 -19.53
C GLN A 121 -13.73 0.90 -18.03
N ALA A 122 -13.57 -0.33 -17.55
CA ALA A 122 -13.03 -0.64 -16.24
C ALA A 122 -11.66 -1.28 -16.40
N ILE A 123 -10.72 -0.91 -15.52
CA ILE A 123 -9.37 -1.48 -15.47
C ILE A 123 -9.24 -2.23 -14.16
N LEU A 124 -8.80 -3.48 -14.24
CA LEU A 124 -8.47 -4.32 -13.09
C LEU A 124 -6.96 -4.57 -13.06
N ILE A 125 -6.35 -4.30 -11.93
CA ILE A 125 -4.94 -4.53 -11.65
C ILE A 125 -4.86 -5.46 -10.44
N PRO A 126 -4.96 -6.79 -10.65
CA PRO A 126 -4.78 -7.76 -9.59
C PRO A 126 -3.30 -7.89 -9.25
N PHE A 127 -3.01 -8.03 -7.95
CA PHE A 127 -1.68 -8.37 -7.47
C PHE A 127 -1.79 -9.27 -6.24
N THR A 128 -0.79 -10.10 -6.07
CA THR A 128 -0.66 -11.05 -4.96
C THR A 128 0.60 -10.70 -4.16
N TYR A 129 1.02 -11.60 -3.31
CA TYR A 129 2.20 -11.41 -2.47
C TYR A 129 3.03 -12.69 -2.48
N CYS A 130 4.35 -12.57 -2.47
CA CYS A 130 5.26 -13.68 -2.26
C CYS A 130 6.08 -13.48 -0.99
N GLY A 131 6.60 -14.58 -0.46
CA GLY A 131 7.37 -14.61 0.79
C GLY A 131 6.71 -15.55 1.80
N ASN A 132 7.21 -15.51 3.02
CA ASN A 132 6.66 -16.33 4.12
C ASN A 132 5.41 -15.62 4.69
N LEU A 133 4.27 -15.85 4.03
CA LEU A 133 2.98 -15.30 4.40
C LEU A 133 2.26 -16.32 5.26
N ASP A 134 2.66 -16.52 6.51
CA ASP A 134 2.01 -17.46 7.44
C ASP A 134 0.49 -17.39 7.31
N ASN A 135 -0.09 -18.30 6.48
CA ASN A 135 -1.52 -18.48 6.21
C ASN A 135 -2.30 -17.23 5.71
N ASP A 136 -1.66 -16.12 5.40
CA ASP A 136 -2.32 -14.87 5.01
C ASP A 136 -2.30 -14.66 3.49
N THR A 137 -2.64 -15.71 2.76
CA THR A 137 -2.76 -15.65 1.29
C THR A 137 -3.87 -14.68 0.91
N LYS A 138 -3.56 -13.72 0.05
CA LYS A 138 -4.54 -12.71 -0.39
C LYS A 138 -4.30 -12.27 -1.82
N VAL A 139 -5.39 -11.85 -2.45
CA VAL A 139 -5.39 -11.15 -3.74
C VAL A 139 -5.87 -9.74 -3.52
N SER A 140 -5.15 -8.79 -4.06
CA SER A 140 -5.52 -7.38 -4.00
C SER A 140 -5.85 -6.86 -5.39
N TYR A 141 -6.81 -5.94 -5.46
CA TYR A 141 -7.22 -5.30 -6.70
C TYR A 141 -7.13 -3.79 -6.57
N ILE A 142 -6.40 -3.15 -7.48
CA ILE A 142 -6.61 -1.74 -7.81
C ILE A 142 -7.56 -1.69 -9.00
N ILE A 143 -8.63 -0.91 -8.87
CA ILE A 143 -9.66 -0.82 -9.92
C ILE A 143 -9.91 0.64 -10.24
N PHE A 144 -9.95 0.97 -11.55
CA PHE A 144 -10.40 2.27 -12.04
C PHE A 144 -11.66 2.09 -12.86
N TYR A 145 -12.72 2.83 -12.52
CA TYR A 145 -14.00 2.81 -13.24
C TYR A 145 -14.79 4.11 -13.03
N LYS A 146 -15.25 4.74 -14.12
CA LYS A 146 -16.06 5.98 -14.10
C LYS A 146 -15.47 7.09 -13.19
N HIS A 147 -14.18 7.38 -13.34
CA HIS A 147 -13.44 8.37 -12.53
C HIS A 147 -13.43 8.06 -11.03
N LYS A 148 -13.66 6.81 -10.65
CA LYS A 148 -13.50 6.31 -9.28
C LYS A 148 -12.39 5.28 -9.24
N LYS A 149 -11.75 5.20 -8.10
CA LYS A 149 -10.71 4.23 -7.79
C LYS A 149 -11.10 3.42 -6.58
N TYR A 150 -10.72 2.16 -6.59
CA TYR A 150 -10.99 1.23 -5.51
C TYR A 150 -9.74 0.43 -5.22
N LEU A 151 -9.55 0.07 -3.96
CA LEU A 151 -8.51 -0.86 -3.52
C LEU A 151 -9.16 -1.87 -2.58
N HIS A 152 -9.09 -3.14 -2.94
CA HIS A 152 -9.65 -4.24 -2.16
C HIS A 152 -8.61 -5.31 -1.92
N HIS A 153 -8.67 -5.92 -0.75
CA HIS A 153 -7.84 -7.03 -0.34
C HIS A 153 -8.75 -8.19 0.03
N ILE A 154 -8.65 -9.30 -0.69
CA ILE A 154 -9.47 -10.49 -0.51
C ILE A 154 -8.63 -11.61 0.07
N LYS A 155 -9.04 -12.16 1.20
CA LYS A 155 -8.35 -13.24 1.88
C LYS A 155 -8.69 -14.59 1.26
N TYR A 156 -7.68 -15.47 1.22
CA TYR A 156 -7.80 -16.84 0.80
C TYR A 156 -7.26 -17.77 1.89
N TYR A 157 -7.78 -18.96 1.91
CA TYR A 157 -7.22 -20.08 2.65
C TYR A 157 -6.81 -21.16 1.64
N CYS A 158 -5.57 -21.62 1.71
CA CYS A 158 -5.04 -22.72 0.91
C CYS A 158 -4.79 -23.93 1.83
N GLY A 159 -5.38 -25.07 1.50
CA GLY A 159 -5.19 -26.31 2.22
C GLY A 159 -3.83 -26.97 1.92
N GLU A 160 -3.48 -28.02 2.65
CA GLU A 160 -2.27 -28.81 2.44
C GLU A 160 -2.24 -29.48 1.05
N ASP A 161 -3.40 -29.72 0.46
CA ASP A 161 -3.55 -30.21 -0.91
C ASP A 161 -3.26 -29.17 -1.99
N GLY A 162 -2.87 -27.95 -1.58
CA GLY A 162 -2.58 -26.83 -2.46
C GLY A 162 -3.82 -26.15 -3.03
N LYS A 163 -5.04 -26.61 -2.72
CA LYS A 163 -6.25 -25.96 -3.19
C LYS A 163 -6.61 -24.75 -2.34
N CYS A 164 -7.01 -23.69 -3.01
CA CYS A 164 -7.34 -22.43 -2.38
C CYS A 164 -8.82 -22.08 -2.54
N LYS A 165 -9.38 -21.49 -1.50
CA LYS A 165 -10.76 -20.98 -1.49
C LYS A 165 -10.78 -19.57 -0.88
N ILE A 166 -11.75 -18.77 -1.30
CA ILE A 166 -12.01 -17.46 -0.75
C ILE A 166 -12.41 -17.61 0.72
N ASN A 167 -11.67 -16.93 1.60
CA ASN A 167 -11.90 -16.86 3.04
C ASN A 167 -12.24 -15.42 3.47
N ASP A 168 -13.20 -14.83 2.76
CA ASP A 168 -13.62 -13.45 2.95
C ASP A 168 -15.12 -13.28 2.69
N ASN A 169 -15.73 -12.29 3.35
CA ASN A 169 -17.11 -11.91 3.05
C ASN A 169 -17.14 -10.92 1.90
N LEU A 170 -17.20 -11.42 0.66
CA LEU A 170 -17.18 -10.59 -0.56
C LEU A 170 -18.31 -9.56 -0.62
N ASN A 171 -19.43 -9.78 0.08
CA ASN A 171 -20.53 -8.81 0.13
C ASN A 171 -20.16 -7.57 0.92
N ILE A 172 -19.34 -7.72 1.95
CA ILE A 172 -18.82 -6.63 2.77
C ILE A 172 -17.58 -6.01 2.10
N THR A 173 -16.62 -6.84 1.71
CA THR A 173 -15.34 -6.39 1.17
C THR A 173 -15.50 -5.61 -0.15
N LEU A 174 -16.46 -6.01 -1.00
CA LEU A 174 -16.72 -5.38 -2.31
C LEU A 174 -18.01 -4.56 -2.32
N LYS A 175 -18.49 -4.06 -1.17
CA LYS A 175 -19.79 -3.38 -1.04
C LYS A 175 -19.90 -2.08 -1.83
N ASP A 176 -18.80 -1.37 -2.01
CA ASP A 176 -18.71 -0.09 -2.69
C ASP A 176 -18.55 -0.21 -4.22
N LEU A 177 -18.33 -1.44 -4.74
CA LEU A 177 -18.29 -1.68 -6.17
C LEU A 177 -19.69 -1.70 -6.79
N PRO A 178 -19.88 -1.09 -7.97
CA PRO A 178 -21.09 -1.27 -8.77
C PRO A 178 -21.35 -2.77 -9.05
N SER A 179 -22.60 -3.19 -9.00
CA SER A 179 -23.00 -4.62 -9.05
C SER A 179 -22.37 -5.40 -10.22
N LYS A 180 -22.36 -4.84 -11.44
CA LYS A 180 -21.76 -5.50 -12.60
C LYS A 180 -20.23 -5.63 -12.48
N LEU A 181 -19.57 -4.64 -11.88
CA LEU A 181 -18.13 -4.66 -11.65
C LEU A 181 -17.80 -5.68 -10.55
N LYS A 182 -18.58 -5.71 -9.47
CA LYS A 182 -18.47 -6.69 -8.40
C LYS A 182 -18.57 -8.12 -8.93
N LEU A 183 -19.58 -8.43 -9.75
CA LEU A 183 -19.74 -9.76 -10.37
C LEU A 183 -18.53 -10.15 -11.22
N LYS A 184 -17.96 -9.20 -11.96
CA LYS A 184 -16.76 -9.46 -12.76
C LYS A 184 -15.54 -9.77 -11.91
N VAL A 185 -15.35 -9.04 -10.81
CA VAL A 185 -14.25 -9.29 -9.84
C VAL A 185 -14.43 -10.65 -9.19
N ILE A 186 -15.64 -11.00 -8.73
CA ILE A 186 -15.94 -12.31 -8.14
C ILE A 186 -15.61 -13.44 -9.12
N LYS A 187 -16.07 -13.32 -10.37
CA LYS A 187 -15.77 -14.32 -11.40
C LYS A 187 -14.26 -14.48 -11.64
N ASP A 188 -13.52 -13.39 -11.62
CA ASP A 188 -12.06 -13.39 -11.79
C ASP A 188 -11.39 -14.13 -10.61
N LEU A 189 -11.81 -13.86 -9.37
CA LEU A 189 -11.35 -14.52 -8.16
C LEU A 189 -11.59 -16.04 -8.19
N GLU A 190 -12.80 -16.46 -8.53
CA GLU A 190 -13.22 -17.87 -8.58
C GLU A 190 -12.52 -18.66 -9.70
N THR A 191 -12.08 -17.99 -10.75
CA THR A 191 -11.48 -18.68 -11.91
C THR A 191 -9.97 -18.74 -11.86
N LYS A 192 -9.29 -17.72 -11.33
CA LYS A 192 -7.83 -17.56 -11.45
C LYS A 192 -7.03 -18.01 -10.23
N TYR A 193 -7.64 -18.06 -9.04
CA TYR A 193 -6.92 -18.27 -7.78
C TYR A 193 -7.43 -19.53 -7.07
N LYS A 194 -7.28 -20.68 -7.73
CA LYS A 194 -7.76 -21.98 -7.23
C LYS A 194 -6.69 -22.81 -6.52
N ASN A 195 -5.42 -22.56 -6.85
CA ASN A 195 -4.30 -23.32 -6.33
C ASN A 195 -3.25 -22.37 -5.74
N SER A 196 -2.46 -22.86 -4.81
CA SER A 196 -1.38 -22.08 -4.18
C SER A 196 -0.42 -21.48 -5.19
N ASN A 197 -0.11 -22.19 -6.28
CA ASN A 197 0.77 -21.70 -7.36
C ASN A 197 0.20 -20.53 -8.18
N ASP A 198 -1.11 -20.27 -8.09
CA ASP A 198 -1.73 -19.15 -8.81
C ASP A 198 -1.35 -17.79 -8.21
N PHE A 199 -0.85 -17.80 -6.96
CA PHE A 199 -0.46 -16.61 -6.22
C PHE A 199 1.00 -16.18 -6.43
N TYR A 200 1.82 -17.07 -7.01
CA TYR A 200 3.26 -16.85 -7.24
C TYR A 200 3.62 -16.59 -8.70
#